data_c2c386c835b0099f8f502a3fe1e10811
#
_entry.id   c2c386c835b0099f8f502a3fe1e10811
#
_cell.length_a   1.000
_cell.length_b   1.000
_cell.length_c   1.000
_cell.angle_alpha   90.00
_cell.angle_beta   90.00
_cell.angle_gamma   90.00
#
_symmetry.space_group_name_H-M   'P 1'
#
loop_
_entity.id
_entity.type
_entity.pdbx_description
1 polymer ?
#
loop_
_entity_poly.entity_id
_entity_poly.type
_entity_poly.pdbx_seq_one_letter_code
_entity_poly.pdbx_strand_id
1 'polypeptide(L)' 'MNTYRIHIRSDEFQYTNEIEATNVEEEDGWTVFWNGKDVFMRIRDEHIVSLERLN' A
#
# COMPACT_ATOMS: atom_id res chain seq x y z
N MET A 1 12.58 6.71 5.88
CA MET A 1 11.39 5.96 5.45
C MET A 1 10.12 6.65 5.86
N ASN A 2 9.08 6.44 5.08
CA ASN A 2 7.77 6.97 5.40
C ASN A 2 6.89 5.86 5.97
N THR A 3 5.99 6.22 6.87
CA THR A 3 5.04 5.28 7.44
C THR A 3 3.68 5.51 6.82
N TYR A 4 3.05 4.44 6.36
CA TYR A 4 1.74 4.49 5.73
C TYR A 4 0.77 3.59 6.46
N ARG A 5 -0.48 4.03 6.55
CA ARG A 5 -1.56 3.18 7.02
C ARG A 5 -2.39 2.78 5.83
N ILE A 6 -2.58 1.48 5.65
CA ILE A 6 -3.35 0.97 4.52
C ILE A 6 -4.53 0.15 5.04
N HIS A 7 -5.70 0.39 4.46
CA HIS A 7 -6.90 -0.38 4.73
C HIS A 7 -7.26 -1.11 3.45
N ILE A 8 -7.26 -2.43 3.50
CA ILE A 8 -7.54 -3.30 2.37
C ILE A 8 -8.81 -4.08 2.64
N ARG A 9 -9.63 -4.23 1.61
CA ARG A 9 -10.85 -5.01 1.70
C ARG A 9 -11.04 -5.83 0.42
N SER A 10 -11.40 -7.11 0.61
CA SER A 10 -11.82 -7.98 -0.47
C SER A 10 -13.14 -8.64 -0.06
N ASP A 11 -13.68 -9.51 -0.91
CA ASP A 11 -14.96 -10.15 -0.61
C ASP A 11 -14.91 -11.01 0.67
N GLU A 12 -13.73 -11.50 1.00
CA GLU A 12 -13.59 -12.47 2.11
C GLU A 12 -12.96 -11.90 3.37
N PHE A 13 -12.30 -10.75 3.28
CA PHE A 13 -11.62 -10.21 4.44
C PHE A 13 -11.38 -8.72 4.30
N GLN A 14 -11.05 -8.10 5.43
CA GLN A 14 -10.51 -6.74 5.43
C GLN A 14 -9.53 -6.62 6.58
N TYR A 15 -8.54 -5.75 6.41
CA TYR A 15 -7.60 -5.48 7.49
C TYR A 15 -6.96 -4.12 7.28
N THR A 16 -6.42 -3.59 8.38
CA THR A 16 -5.68 -2.33 8.39
C THR A 16 -4.30 -2.61 8.94
N ASN A 17 -3.28 -2.06 8.32
CA ASN A 17 -1.92 -2.24 8.76
C ASN A 17 -1.11 -0.98 8.52
N GLU A 18 -0.03 -0.83 9.30
CA GLU A 18 0.93 0.24 9.09
C GLU A 18 2.19 -0.37 8.52
N ILE A 19 2.70 0.21 7.46
CA ILE A 19 3.89 -0.28 6.78
C ILE A 19 4.86 0.85 6.52
N GLU A 20 6.13 0.51 6.45
CA GLU A 20 7.17 1.47 6.15
C GLU A 20 7.67 1.22 4.73
N ALA A 21 7.81 2.30 3.95
CA ALA A 21 8.29 2.23 2.58
C ALA A 21 9.04 3.52 2.26
N THR A 22 9.99 3.44 1.35
CA THR A 22 10.70 4.63 0.90
C THR A 22 9.86 5.40 -0.10
N ASN A 23 9.02 4.72 -0.87
CA ASN A 23 8.15 5.34 -1.84
C ASN A 23 6.96 4.45 -2.14
N VAL A 24 5.87 5.08 -2.57
CA VAL A 24 4.65 4.40 -3.00
C VAL A 24 4.21 5.04 -4.29
N GLU A 25 3.96 4.22 -5.30
CA GLU A 25 3.55 4.71 -6.62
C GLU A 25 2.36 3.92 -7.14
N GLU A 26 1.58 4.55 -8.00
CA GLU A 26 0.46 3.90 -8.67
C GLU A 26 0.86 3.57 -10.10
N GLU A 27 0.69 2.31 -10.51
CA GLU A 27 1.01 1.84 -11.85
C GLU A 27 -0.08 0.92 -12.37
N ASP A 28 -0.79 1.36 -13.40
CA ASP A 28 -1.78 0.52 -14.10
C ASP A 28 -2.77 -0.22 -13.20
N GLY A 29 -3.34 0.49 -12.22
CA GLY A 29 -4.31 -0.11 -11.32
C GLY A 29 -3.71 -0.88 -10.16
N TRP A 30 -2.40 -0.75 -9.95
CA TRP A 30 -1.70 -1.33 -8.82
C TRP A 30 -1.06 -0.23 -7.99
N THR A 31 -1.07 -0.42 -6.68
CA THR A 31 -0.29 0.43 -5.79
C THR A 31 0.96 -0.35 -5.41
N VAL A 32 2.10 0.24 -5.68
CA VAL A 32 3.40 -0.42 -5.60
C VAL A 32 4.21 0.22 -4.48
N PHE A 33 4.73 -0.61 -3.59
CA PHE A 33 5.49 -0.16 -2.41
C PHE A 33 6.96 -0.52 -2.60
N TRP A 34 7.81 0.47 -2.44
CA TRP A 34 9.25 0.35 -2.68
C TRP A 34 10.04 0.41 -1.39
N ASN A 35 11.12 -0.36 -1.34
CA ASN A 35 12.15 -0.21 -0.32
C ASN A 35 13.46 0.03 -1.07
N GLY A 36 13.88 1.30 -1.13
CA GLY A 36 14.99 1.67 -1.99
C GLY A 36 14.61 1.48 -3.45
N LYS A 37 15.30 0.62 -4.16
CA LYS A 37 14.97 0.30 -5.55
C LYS A 37 14.23 -1.03 -5.72
N ASP A 38 13.85 -1.67 -4.62
CA ASP A 38 13.16 -2.95 -4.67
C ASP A 38 11.68 -2.78 -4.38
N VAL A 39 10.85 -3.41 -5.19
CA VAL A 39 9.42 -3.52 -4.92
C VAL A 39 9.23 -4.65 -3.92
N PHE A 40 8.62 -4.36 -2.78
CA PHE A 40 8.37 -5.43 -1.82
C PHE A 40 6.89 -5.78 -1.68
N MET A 41 6.00 -4.96 -2.22
CA MET A 41 4.57 -5.24 -2.14
C MET A 41 3.83 -4.53 -3.25
N ARG A 42 2.84 -5.21 -3.81
CA ARG A 42 1.93 -4.62 -4.78
C ARG A 42 0.51 -5.04 -4.42
N ILE A 43 -0.41 -4.10 -4.51
CA ILE A 43 -1.81 -4.35 -4.19
C ILE A 43 -2.66 -3.73 -5.28
N ARG A 44 -3.67 -4.46 -5.73
CA ARG A 44 -4.61 -3.92 -6.71
C ARG A 44 -5.41 -2.78 -6.09
N ASP A 45 -5.55 -1.69 -6.81
CA ASP A 45 -6.26 -0.51 -6.32
C ASP A 45 -7.70 -0.82 -5.93
N GLU A 46 -8.32 -1.77 -6.61
CA GLU A 46 -9.71 -2.14 -6.30
C GLU A 46 -9.90 -2.70 -4.91
N HIS A 47 -8.81 -3.17 -4.27
CA HIS A 47 -8.87 -3.70 -2.90
C HIS A 47 -8.50 -2.67 -1.86
N ILE A 48 -8.02 -1.51 -2.26
CA ILE A 48 -7.60 -0.48 -1.32
C ILE A 48 -8.77 0.43 -0.97
N VAL A 49 -9.15 0.45 0.31
CA VAL A 49 -10.17 1.36 0.80
C VAL A 49 -9.56 2.73 1.07
N SER A 50 -8.40 2.74 1.72
CA SER A 50 -7.70 3.98 2.00
C SER A 50 -6.21 3.73 2.15
N LEU A 51 -5.44 4.76 1.86
CA LEU A 51 -4.00 4.75 2.04
C LEU A 51 -3.60 6.14 2.51
N GLU A 52 -2.96 6.19 3.68
CA GLU A 52 -2.57 7.46 4.30
C GLU A 52 -1.09 7.46 4.60
N ARG A 53 -0.46 8.59 4.37
CA ARG A 53 0.91 8.79 4.83
C ARG A 53 0.83 9.42 6.23
N LEU A 54 1.46 8.79 7.21
CA LEU A 54 1.36 9.19 8.60
C LEU A 54 2.43 10.19 9.05
N ASN A 55 3.50 10.33 8.26
CA ASN A 55 4.58 11.25 8.65
C ASN A 55 5.16 12.01 7.48
#